data_f792ab963adab1322c736a96a33d1cb4
#
_entry.id   f792ab963adab1322c736a96a33d1cb4
#
_cell.length_a   1.000
_cell.length_b   1.000
_cell.length_c   1.000
_cell.angle_alpha   90.00
_cell.angle_beta   90.00
_cell.angle_gamma   90.00
#
_symmetry.space_group_name_H-M   'P 1'
#
loop_
_entity.id
_entity.type
_entity.pdbx_description
1 polymer ?
#
loop_
_entity_poly.entity_id
_entity_poly.type
_entity_poly.pdbx_seq_one_letter_code
_entity_poly.pdbx_strand_id
1 'polypeptide(L)'
;YKGKNGTWITAVTIAGLAIGGASTIGIAQNAFVAGLSAGWYNVAWAFGAIIASFLVVKRFRHSGHNTVTGLVQDLFDKKTGVMMTIAMILIQCTIIALQYIAGGSILASLLPDIFNINTGTFFSFLIFMLVAFVGGMGSVSLSNIINISLIYFGIIIASIMVFFNQGGWD
;
A
#
# COMPACT_ATOMS: atom_id res chain seq x y z
N TYR A 1 3.05 21.77 -4.97
CA TYR A 1 1.76 21.23 -5.47
C TYR A 1 0.63 21.87 -4.64
N LYS A 2 0.21 23.05 -5.00
CA LYS A 2 -0.93 23.72 -4.36
C LYS A 2 -2.24 23.09 -4.90
N GLY A 3 -2.81 22.17 -4.10
CA GLY A 3 -4.22 21.94 -3.90
C GLY A 3 -5.21 21.91 -5.09
N LYS A 4 -4.83 21.37 -6.28
CA LYS A 4 -5.79 21.20 -7.39
C LYS A 4 -6.46 19.80 -7.43
N ASN A 5 -6.02 18.88 -6.60
CA ASN A 5 -6.66 17.57 -6.53
C ASN A 5 -7.88 17.66 -5.62
N GLY A 6 -9.07 17.38 -6.16
CA GLY A 6 -10.30 17.33 -5.37
C GLY A 6 -10.16 16.29 -4.23
N THR A 7 -10.97 16.46 -3.18
CA THR A 7 -10.98 15.57 -2.00
C THR A 7 -11.11 14.10 -2.38
N TRP A 8 -11.87 13.79 -3.42
CA TRP A 8 -12.09 12.45 -3.91
C TRP A 8 -10.81 11.81 -4.48
N ILE A 9 -10.08 12.54 -5.33
CA ILE A 9 -8.80 12.07 -5.91
C ILE A 9 -7.77 11.83 -4.81
N THR A 10 -7.71 12.72 -3.82
CA THR A 10 -6.82 12.57 -2.68
C THR A 10 -7.17 11.34 -1.85
N ALA A 11 -8.45 11.11 -1.56
CA ALA A 11 -8.91 9.95 -0.81
C ALA A 11 -8.57 8.64 -1.53
N VAL A 12 -8.83 8.55 -2.84
CA VAL A 12 -8.50 7.38 -3.66
C VAL A 12 -6.98 7.15 -3.72
N THR A 13 -6.19 8.22 -3.85
CA THR A 13 -4.73 8.10 -3.86
C THR A 13 -4.20 7.56 -2.52
N ILE A 14 -4.73 8.03 -1.38
CA ILE A 14 -4.35 7.54 -0.04
C ILE A 14 -4.78 6.08 0.13
N ALA A 15 -5.99 5.71 -0.30
CA ALA A 15 -6.44 4.32 -0.28
C ALA A 15 -5.53 3.41 -1.13
N GLY A 16 -5.10 3.89 -2.32
CA GLY A 16 -4.17 3.17 -3.20
C GLY A 16 -2.79 2.95 -2.61
N LEU A 17 -2.32 3.86 -1.78
CA LEU A 17 -1.06 3.69 -1.04
C LEU A 17 -1.18 2.62 0.07
N ALA A 18 -2.36 2.48 0.68
CA ALA A 18 -2.59 1.51 1.74
C ALA A 18 -2.77 0.08 1.19
N ILE A 19 -3.32 -0.06 -0.03
CA ILE A 19 -3.59 -1.35 -0.67
C ILE A 19 -2.41 -1.71 -1.57
N GLY A 20 -1.50 -2.52 -1.06
CA GLY A 20 -0.32 -3.00 -1.79
C GLY A 20 -0.14 -4.51 -1.68
N GLY A 21 0.99 -5.03 -2.15
CA GLY A 21 1.28 -6.46 -2.15
C GLY A 21 1.21 -7.13 -0.79
N ALA A 22 1.61 -6.44 0.28
CA ALA A 22 1.51 -6.96 1.65
C ALA A 22 0.05 -7.11 2.11
N SER A 23 -0.80 -6.13 1.82
CA SER A 23 -2.22 -6.12 2.22
C SER A 23 -3.13 -7.00 1.33
N THR A 24 -2.63 -7.50 0.22
CA THR A 24 -3.36 -8.41 -0.70
C THR A 24 -2.74 -9.79 -0.68
N ILE A 25 -1.59 -10.00 -1.33
CA ILE A 25 -0.95 -11.30 -1.46
C ILE A 25 -0.46 -11.82 -0.11
N GLY A 26 0.17 -10.97 0.72
CA GLY A 26 0.65 -11.37 2.04
C GLY A 26 -0.47 -11.81 2.97
N ILE A 27 -1.62 -11.12 2.93
CA ILE A 27 -2.80 -11.54 3.72
C ILE A 27 -3.44 -12.78 3.14
N ALA A 28 -3.53 -12.92 1.82
CA ALA A 28 -4.05 -14.13 1.19
C ALA A 28 -3.22 -15.36 1.58
N GLN A 29 -1.88 -15.26 1.54
CA GLN A 29 -0.99 -16.33 2.00
C GLN A 29 -1.19 -16.66 3.49
N ASN A 30 -1.31 -15.63 4.34
CA ASN A 30 -1.57 -15.83 5.76
C ASN A 30 -2.94 -16.47 6.02
N ALA A 31 -3.93 -16.21 5.20
CA ALA A 31 -5.28 -16.76 5.35
C ALA A 31 -5.29 -18.29 5.17
N PHE A 32 -4.38 -18.86 4.38
CA PHE A 32 -4.21 -20.32 4.27
C PHE A 32 -3.75 -20.96 5.59
N VAL A 33 -3.02 -20.24 6.43
CA VAL A 33 -2.49 -20.75 7.70
C VAL A 33 -3.37 -20.37 8.87
N ALA A 34 -3.79 -19.09 8.93
CA ALA A 34 -4.49 -18.50 10.05
C ALA A 34 -6.00 -18.31 9.83
N GLY A 35 -6.52 -18.68 8.65
CA GLY A 35 -7.93 -18.49 8.31
C GLY A 35 -8.35 -17.03 8.28
N LEU A 36 -9.61 -16.76 8.59
CA LEU A 36 -10.21 -15.41 8.56
C LEU A 36 -9.51 -14.40 9.48
N SER A 37 -8.77 -14.88 10.49
CA SER A 37 -8.04 -13.99 11.41
C SER A 37 -6.97 -13.16 10.71
N ALA A 38 -6.44 -13.59 9.57
CA ALA A 38 -5.52 -12.82 8.74
C ALA A 38 -6.14 -11.48 8.28
N GLY A 39 -7.46 -11.41 8.11
CA GLY A 39 -8.19 -10.20 7.73
C GLY A 39 -8.13 -9.07 8.74
N TRP A 40 -7.85 -9.36 10.02
CA TRP A 40 -7.70 -8.33 11.06
C TRP A 40 -6.62 -7.30 10.76
N TYR A 41 -5.63 -7.64 9.95
CA TYR A 41 -4.62 -6.68 9.51
C TYR A 41 -5.24 -5.49 8.76
N ASN A 42 -6.12 -5.74 7.79
CA ASN A 42 -6.78 -4.67 7.03
C ASN A 42 -7.80 -3.91 7.89
N VAL A 43 -8.49 -4.61 8.78
CA VAL A 43 -9.43 -4.00 9.73
C VAL A 43 -8.70 -3.05 10.68
N ALA A 44 -7.56 -3.47 11.25
CA ALA A 44 -6.75 -2.64 12.13
C ALA A 44 -6.21 -1.40 11.40
N TRP A 45 -5.79 -1.54 10.13
CA TRP A 45 -5.37 -0.42 9.29
C TRP A 45 -6.51 0.60 9.07
N ALA A 46 -7.71 0.12 8.76
CA ALA A 46 -8.88 0.98 8.56
C ALA A 46 -9.25 1.74 9.84
N PHE A 47 -9.30 1.04 10.98
CA PHE A 47 -9.55 1.68 12.28
C PHE A 47 -8.47 2.69 12.65
N GLY A 48 -7.19 2.36 12.44
CA GLY A 48 -6.08 3.28 12.66
C GLY A 48 -6.19 4.55 11.82
N ALA A 49 -6.56 4.43 10.55
CA ALA A 49 -6.77 5.56 9.66
C ALA A 49 -7.96 6.45 10.11
N ILE A 50 -9.05 5.84 10.56
CA ILE A 50 -10.21 6.57 11.11
C ILE A 50 -9.81 7.35 12.36
N ILE A 51 -9.16 6.71 13.33
CA ILE A 51 -8.70 7.33 14.57
C ILE A 51 -7.73 8.47 14.27
N ALA A 52 -6.74 8.23 13.39
CA ALA A 52 -5.77 9.24 12.98
C ALA A 52 -6.44 10.44 12.30
N SER A 53 -7.47 10.21 11.49
CA SER A 53 -8.23 11.28 10.82
C SER A 53 -8.85 12.24 11.83
N PHE A 54 -9.46 11.73 12.90
CA PHE A 54 -10.11 12.56 13.91
C PHE A 54 -9.14 13.22 14.88
N LEU A 55 -8.11 12.50 15.32
CA LEU A 55 -7.23 12.95 16.39
C LEU A 55 -5.99 13.71 15.89
N VAL A 56 -5.41 13.26 14.78
CA VAL A 56 -4.08 13.70 14.32
C VAL A 56 -4.16 14.68 13.18
N VAL A 57 -4.94 14.40 12.14
CA VAL A 57 -4.91 15.16 10.88
C VAL A 57 -5.19 16.64 11.07
N LYS A 58 -6.21 16.99 11.87
CA LYS A 58 -6.56 18.38 12.12
C LYS A 58 -5.43 19.13 12.84
N ARG A 59 -4.85 18.51 13.86
CA ARG A 59 -3.75 19.10 14.64
C ARG A 59 -2.49 19.25 13.79
N PHE A 60 -2.15 18.21 13.02
CA PHE A 60 -1.01 18.24 12.10
C PHE A 60 -1.15 19.34 11.05
N ARG A 61 -2.34 19.51 10.47
CA ARG A 61 -2.59 20.55 9.48
C ARG A 61 -2.43 21.96 10.07
N HIS A 62 -2.76 22.19 11.34
CA HIS A 62 -2.59 23.46 12.02
C HIS A 62 -1.14 23.74 12.44
N SER A 63 -0.29 22.72 12.54
CA SER A 63 1.13 22.89 12.89
C SER A 63 1.97 23.52 11.77
N GLY A 64 1.44 23.61 10.54
CA GLY A 64 2.15 24.18 9.40
C GLY A 64 3.25 23.31 8.81
N HIS A 65 3.47 22.12 9.37
CA HIS A 65 4.51 21.19 8.91
C HIS A 65 4.02 20.32 7.74
N ASN A 66 4.93 20.09 6.78
CA ASN A 66 4.66 19.21 5.64
C ASN A 66 5.03 17.74 5.88
N THR A 67 5.83 17.46 6.92
CA THR A 67 6.31 16.14 7.26
C THR A 67 6.21 15.87 8.75
N VAL A 68 5.95 14.61 9.12
CA VAL A 68 5.91 14.19 10.54
C VAL A 68 7.27 14.36 11.19
N THR A 69 8.36 14.11 10.47
CA THR A 69 9.73 14.27 10.96
C THR A 69 10.06 15.73 11.27
N GLY A 70 9.58 16.68 10.44
CA GLY A 70 9.70 18.11 10.70
C GLY A 70 8.96 18.53 11.96
N LEU A 71 7.73 18.04 12.15
CA LEU A 71 6.96 18.31 13.37
C LEU A 71 7.67 17.76 14.62
N VAL A 72 8.21 16.55 14.57
CA VAL A 72 8.95 15.95 15.70
C VAL A 72 10.22 16.74 16.01
N GLN A 73 10.92 17.22 14.97
CA GLN A 73 12.12 18.07 15.17
C GLN A 73 11.81 19.36 15.91
N ASP A 74 10.68 19.98 15.63
CA ASP A 74 10.29 21.24 16.26
C ASP A 74 9.69 21.04 17.66
N LEU A 75 9.02 19.90 17.91
CA LEU A 75 8.44 19.59 19.23
C LEU A 75 9.47 19.09 20.25
N PHE A 76 10.53 18.44 19.80
CA PHE A 76 11.54 17.84 20.67
C PHE A 76 12.92 18.49 20.45
N ASP A 77 13.69 17.89 19.54
CA ASP A 77 15.01 18.42 19.17
C ASP A 77 15.45 17.88 17.80
N LYS A 78 16.53 18.47 17.25
CA LYS A 78 17.09 18.07 15.95
C LYS A 78 17.57 16.62 15.92
N LYS A 79 18.10 16.10 17.03
CA LYS A 79 18.59 14.72 17.09
C LYS A 79 17.44 13.73 16.97
N THR A 80 16.35 13.95 17.70
CA THR A 80 15.12 13.15 17.63
C THR A 80 14.51 13.19 16.23
N GLY A 81 14.49 14.34 15.58
CA GLY A 81 14.03 14.47 14.18
C GLY A 81 14.87 13.66 13.21
N VAL A 82 16.19 13.65 13.36
CA VAL A 82 17.09 12.83 12.53
C VAL A 82 16.87 11.34 12.76
N MET A 83 16.76 10.90 14.01
CA MET A 83 16.47 9.49 14.34
C MET A 83 15.13 9.05 13.73
N MET A 84 14.10 9.88 13.83
CA MET A 84 12.80 9.63 13.21
C MET A 84 12.92 9.52 11.69
N THR A 85 13.70 10.37 11.05
CA THR A 85 13.94 10.33 9.61
C THR A 85 14.59 9.01 9.19
N ILE A 86 15.61 8.56 9.89
CA ILE A 86 16.28 7.28 9.64
C ILE A 86 15.29 6.12 9.79
N ALA A 87 14.52 6.10 10.87
CA ALA A 87 13.50 5.08 11.09
C ALA A 87 12.46 5.03 9.96
N MET A 88 11.97 6.19 9.52
CA MET A 88 11.01 6.30 8.41
C MET A 88 11.61 5.80 7.09
N ILE A 89 12.89 6.11 6.80
CA ILE A 89 13.57 5.58 5.61
C ILE A 89 13.63 4.06 5.64
N LEU A 90 14.03 3.47 6.76
CA LEU A 90 14.10 2.01 6.92
C LEU A 90 12.74 1.34 6.74
N ILE A 91 11.69 1.92 7.34
CA ILE A 91 10.30 1.44 7.16
C ILE A 91 9.90 1.48 5.69
N GLN A 92 10.15 2.59 5.00
CA GLN A 92 9.79 2.73 3.59
C GLN A 92 10.57 1.78 2.69
N CYS A 93 11.87 1.57 2.93
CA CYS A 93 12.66 0.58 2.22
C CYS A 93 12.09 -0.83 2.38
N THR A 94 11.67 -1.20 3.59
CA THR A 94 11.04 -2.50 3.87
C THR A 94 9.71 -2.66 3.12
N ILE A 95 8.85 -1.63 3.14
CA ILE A 95 7.57 -1.65 2.44
C ILE A 95 7.79 -1.80 0.92
N ILE A 96 8.74 -1.06 0.36
CA ILE A 96 9.07 -1.13 -1.07
C ILE A 96 9.60 -2.53 -1.44
N ALA A 97 10.46 -3.12 -0.62
CA ALA A 97 10.97 -4.47 -0.85
C ALA A 97 9.82 -5.51 -0.87
N LEU A 98 8.85 -5.41 0.04
CA LEU A 98 7.66 -6.27 0.05
C LEU A 98 6.83 -6.14 -1.23
N GLN A 99 6.73 -4.95 -1.81
CA GLN A 99 6.02 -4.75 -3.07
C GLN A 99 6.73 -5.43 -4.24
N TYR A 100 8.07 -5.37 -4.29
CA TYR A 100 8.84 -6.05 -5.34
C TYR A 100 8.73 -7.58 -5.22
N ILE A 101 8.79 -8.11 -4.00
CA ILE A 101 8.62 -9.55 -3.75
C ILE A 101 7.21 -10.00 -4.17
N ALA A 102 6.18 -9.22 -3.82
CA ALA A 102 4.81 -9.52 -4.22
C ALA A 102 4.65 -9.54 -5.75
N GLY A 103 5.20 -8.54 -6.46
CA GLY A 103 5.22 -8.51 -7.91
C GLY A 103 5.99 -9.70 -8.51
N GLY A 104 7.11 -10.06 -7.92
CA GLY A 104 7.90 -11.22 -8.31
C GLY A 104 7.16 -12.55 -8.14
N SER A 105 6.42 -12.69 -7.05
CA SER A 105 5.58 -13.87 -6.80
C SER A 105 4.47 -14.01 -7.83
N ILE A 106 3.85 -12.91 -8.26
CA ILE A 106 2.86 -12.92 -9.34
C ILE A 106 3.49 -13.36 -10.65
N LEU A 107 4.63 -12.80 -11.03
CA LEU A 107 5.33 -13.18 -12.27
C LEU A 107 5.73 -14.65 -12.26
N ALA A 108 6.25 -15.16 -11.15
CA ALA A 108 6.61 -16.55 -10.99
C ALA A 108 5.40 -17.50 -11.03
N SER A 109 4.23 -17.05 -10.52
CA SER A 109 2.99 -17.84 -10.59
C SER A 109 2.37 -17.88 -11.97
N LEU A 110 2.42 -16.76 -12.72
CA LEU A 110 1.80 -16.66 -14.04
C LEU A 110 2.68 -17.26 -15.15
N LEU A 111 3.99 -17.15 -15.00
CA LEU A 111 4.99 -17.57 -15.99
C LEU A 111 6.11 -18.40 -15.33
N PRO A 112 5.79 -19.58 -14.78
CA PRO A 112 6.75 -20.38 -14.01
C PRO A 112 7.94 -20.87 -14.84
N ASP A 113 7.75 -21.05 -16.16
CA ASP A 113 8.81 -21.48 -17.07
C ASP A 113 9.85 -20.38 -17.35
N ILE A 114 9.51 -19.10 -17.13
CA ILE A 114 10.36 -17.96 -17.44
C ILE A 114 10.91 -17.32 -16.16
N PHE A 115 10.07 -17.21 -15.13
CA PHE A 115 10.40 -16.52 -13.89
C PHE A 115 10.35 -17.44 -12.68
N ASN A 116 11.42 -17.45 -11.91
CA ASN A 116 11.38 -17.85 -10.51
C ASN A 116 11.17 -16.61 -9.62
N ILE A 117 10.97 -16.80 -8.31
CA ILE A 117 10.71 -15.70 -7.37
C ILE A 117 11.81 -14.64 -7.43
N ASN A 118 13.08 -15.01 -7.52
CA ASN A 118 14.20 -14.08 -7.52
C ASN A 118 14.27 -13.26 -8.81
N THR A 119 14.16 -13.92 -9.97
CA THR A 119 14.17 -13.24 -11.27
C THR A 119 12.91 -12.39 -11.44
N GLY A 120 11.75 -12.86 -11.01
CA GLY A 120 10.50 -12.12 -11.02
C GLY A 120 10.57 -10.87 -10.13
N THR A 121 11.17 -10.97 -8.94
CA THR A 121 11.36 -9.83 -8.04
C THR A 121 12.30 -8.79 -8.66
N PHE A 122 13.38 -9.21 -9.30
CA PHE A 122 14.28 -8.31 -10.00
C PHE A 122 13.60 -7.60 -11.18
N PHE A 123 12.80 -8.31 -11.96
CA PHE A 123 12.02 -7.73 -13.05
C PHE A 123 10.96 -6.74 -12.52
N SER A 124 10.27 -7.07 -11.44
CA SER A 124 9.33 -6.17 -10.77
C SER A 124 10.02 -4.88 -10.33
N PHE A 125 11.20 -4.98 -9.72
CA PHE A 125 12.01 -3.81 -9.36
C PHE A 125 12.30 -2.94 -10.58
N LEU A 126 12.75 -3.50 -11.71
CA LEU A 126 13.03 -2.74 -12.92
C LEU A 126 11.78 -2.04 -13.48
N ILE A 127 10.64 -2.73 -13.53
CA ILE A 127 9.39 -2.16 -14.02
C ILE A 127 8.95 -1.00 -13.14
N PHE A 128 8.92 -1.16 -11.83
CA PHE A 128 8.51 -0.10 -10.90
C PHE A 128 9.48 1.08 -10.93
N MET A 129 10.78 0.82 -11.06
CA MET A 129 11.78 1.87 -11.21
C MET A 129 11.56 2.68 -12.49
N LEU A 130 11.32 2.03 -13.63
CA LEU A 130 11.02 2.70 -14.90
C LEU A 130 9.74 3.54 -14.81
N VAL A 131 8.67 2.99 -14.23
CA VAL A 131 7.40 3.73 -14.03
C VAL A 131 7.61 4.96 -13.17
N ALA A 132 8.39 4.85 -12.09
CA ALA A 132 8.68 5.97 -11.20
C ALA A 132 9.52 7.06 -11.89
N PHE A 133 10.52 6.68 -12.70
CA PHE A 133 11.37 7.63 -13.43
C PHE A 133 10.62 8.36 -14.54
N VAL A 134 9.83 7.63 -15.33
CA VAL A 134 9.12 8.21 -16.48
C VAL A 134 7.87 8.97 -16.05
N GLY A 135 7.17 8.48 -15.06
CA GLY A 135 5.83 8.95 -14.73
C GLY A 135 5.75 10.07 -13.72
N GLY A 136 6.70 10.21 -12.82
CA GLY A 136 6.65 11.17 -11.72
C GLY A 136 5.40 11.04 -10.83
N MET A 137 5.18 12.05 -9.97
CA MET A 137 4.07 12.04 -8.99
C MET A 137 2.67 12.04 -9.60
N GLY A 138 2.48 12.64 -10.78
CA GLY A 138 1.17 12.71 -11.45
C GLY A 138 0.71 11.35 -11.97
N SER A 139 1.61 10.61 -12.61
CA SER A 139 1.34 9.24 -13.09
C SER A 139 1.06 8.27 -11.98
N VAL A 140 1.76 8.39 -10.85
CA VAL A 140 1.55 7.53 -9.68
C VAL A 140 0.11 7.68 -9.16
N SER A 141 -0.41 8.91 -9.08
CA SER A 141 -1.79 9.14 -8.64
C SER A 141 -2.82 8.52 -9.58
N LEU A 142 -2.61 8.65 -10.89
CA LEU A 142 -3.51 8.06 -11.89
C LEU A 142 -3.43 6.53 -11.88
N SER A 143 -2.21 5.98 -11.78
CA SER A 143 -1.99 4.53 -11.65
C SER A 143 -2.68 3.96 -10.40
N ASN A 144 -2.66 4.68 -9.28
CA ASN A 144 -3.35 4.26 -8.06
C ASN A 144 -4.87 4.17 -8.23
N ILE A 145 -5.48 5.08 -8.98
CA ILE A 145 -6.94 5.03 -9.27
C ILE A 145 -7.27 3.77 -10.05
N ILE A 146 -6.51 3.49 -11.11
CA ILE A 146 -6.70 2.28 -11.94
C ILE A 146 -6.47 1.03 -11.11
N ASN A 147 -5.39 0.99 -10.35
CA ASN A 147 -5.01 -0.14 -9.53
C ASN A 147 -6.09 -0.48 -8.49
N ILE A 148 -6.60 0.51 -7.75
CA ILE A 148 -7.70 0.30 -6.80
C ILE A 148 -8.94 -0.25 -7.49
N SER A 149 -9.33 0.34 -8.62
CA SER A 149 -10.51 -0.12 -9.36
C SER A 149 -10.37 -1.57 -9.78
N LEU A 150 -9.21 -1.99 -10.29
CA LEU A 150 -8.93 -3.37 -10.68
C LEU A 150 -8.92 -4.32 -9.47
N ILE A 151 -8.33 -3.91 -8.34
CA ILE A 151 -8.29 -4.73 -7.13
C ILE A 151 -9.69 -4.97 -6.59
N TYR A 152 -10.52 -3.94 -6.42
CA TYR A 152 -11.89 -4.10 -5.93
C TYR A 152 -12.73 -4.95 -6.90
N PHE A 153 -12.61 -4.72 -8.19
CA PHE A 153 -13.31 -5.52 -9.19
C PHE A 153 -12.89 -6.99 -9.14
N GLY A 154 -11.58 -7.26 -9.04
CA GLY A 154 -11.04 -8.61 -8.89
C GLY A 154 -11.51 -9.31 -7.62
N ILE A 155 -11.52 -8.61 -6.47
CA ILE A 155 -12.00 -9.17 -5.19
C ILE A 155 -13.49 -9.50 -5.26
N ILE A 156 -14.31 -8.63 -5.84
CA ILE A 156 -15.76 -8.87 -6.00
C ILE A 156 -15.99 -10.11 -6.86
N ILE A 157 -15.34 -10.20 -8.02
CA ILE A 157 -15.48 -11.37 -8.91
C ILE A 157 -15.01 -12.65 -8.19
N ALA A 158 -13.83 -12.63 -7.57
CA ALA A 158 -13.31 -13.77 -6.85
C ALA A 158 -14.25 -14.21 -5.71
N SER A 159 -14.81 -13.26 -4.96
CA SER A 159 -15.77 -13.56 -3.89
C SER A 159 -17.04 -14.22 -4.42
N ILE A 160 -17.58 -13.70 -5.54
CA ILE A 160 -18.74 -14.28 -6.21
C ILE A 160 -18.44 -15.71 -6.69
N MET A 161 -17.29 -15.92 -7.35
CA MET A 161 -16.91 -17.24 -7.84
C MET A 161 -16.74 -18.26 -6.71
N VAL A 162 -16.09 -17.86 -5.61
CA VAL A 162 -15.93 -18.72 -4.43
C VAL A 162 -17.28 -19.06 -3.82
N PHE A 163 -18.17 -18.08 -3.67
CA PHE A 163 -19.50 -18.29 -3.13
C PHE A 163 -20.28 -19.33 -3.92
N PHE A 164 -20.32 -19.23 -5.24
CA PHE A 164 -21.03 -20.21 -6.09
C PHE A 164 -20.35 -21.58 -6.13
N ASN A 165 -19.00 -21.64 -6.08
CA ASN A 165 -18.29 -22.92 -6.06
C ASN A 165 -18.39 -23.69 -4.73
N GLN A 166 -18.69 -22.99 -3.63
CA GLN A 166 -18.85 -23.62 -2.30
C GLN A 166 -20.30 -23.98 -1.96
N GLY A 167 -21.22 -23.94 -2.94
CA GLY A 167 -22.62 -24.33 -2.74
C GLY A 167 -23.59 -23.19 -2.42
N GLY A 168 -23.13 -21.94 -2.40
CA GLY A 168 -24.02 -20.79 -2.20
C GLY A 168 -24.57 -20.67 -0.79
N TRP A 169 -25.89 -20.68 -0.68
CA TRP A 169 -26.64 -20.59 0.59
C TRP A 169 -27.12 -21.97 1.13
N ASP A 170 -26.72 -23.08 0.50
CA ASP A 170 -27.08 -24.43 0.92
C ASP A 170 -26.20 -24.99 2.04
#